data_ca92fab30670326b629285cd881fea0d
#
_entry.id   ca92fab30670326b629285cd881fea0d
#
_cell.length_a   1.000
_cell.length_b   1.000
_cell.length_c   1.000
_cell.angle_alpha   90.00
_cell.angle_beta   90.00
_cell.angle_gamma   90.00
#
_symmetry.space_group_name_H-M   'P 1'
#
loop_
_entity.id
_entity.type
_entity.pdbx_description
1 polymer ?
#
loop_
_entity_poly.entity_id
_entity_poly.type
_entity_poly.pdbx_seq_one_letter_code
_entity_poly.pdbx_strand_id
1 'polypeptide(L)'
;SNNSMGYRFMPSTAEPDVSDKIITADVAKLQGKARIDAIEKNQKKLVAECEKEAGFRCTVSAYYGGLEFYLIKQLEIRDVRLVHAPPAGVGKFGGDTDNWMWPRHTGDYGFYRAYVSRDGKAADFSKDNVPYQPKHVLKLAKDGLKEGDFVMALGYPGRTNRHRLPSEVAFTFDWNYPAFVKASGETLAIIARETKDNKDVALKY
;
A
#
# COMPACT_ATOMS: atom_id res chain seq x y z
N SER A 1 -0.46 -23.57 4.03
CA SER A 1 -1.83 -23.30 4.48
C SER A 1 -2.74 -23.20 3.26
N ASN A 2 -3.86 -23.94 3.27
CA ASN A 2 -4.82 -23.97 2.16
C ASN A 2 -5.90 -22.89 2.28
N ASN A 3 -5.76 -21.98 3.23
CA ASN A 3 -6.74 -20.93 3.50
C ASN A 3 -6.22 -19.58 3.04
N SER A 4 -7.12 -18.73 2.57
CA SER A 4 -6.80 -17.32 2.28
C SER A 4 -6.34 -16.61 3.57
N MET A 5 -5.34 -15.75 3.44
CA MET A 5 -4.79 -14.97 4.55
C MET A 5 -5.62 -13.73 4.89
N GLY A 6 -6.74 -13.49 4.20
CA GLY A 6 -7.50 -12.24 4.32
C GLY A 6 -6.82 -11.02 3.68
N TYR A 7 -5.63 -11.18 3.11
CA TYR A 7 -4.97 -10.15 2.33
C TYR A 7 -5.58 -10.01 0.95
N ARG A 8 -5.38 -8.83 0.36
CA ARG A 8 -5.77 -8.56 -1.02
C ARG A 8 -4.54 -8.21 -1.82
N PHE A 9 -4.47 -8.74 -3.03
CA PHE A 9 -3.47 -8.39 -4.02
C PHE A 9 -4.15 -7.60 -5.14
N MET A 10 -3.64 -6.43 -5.46
CA MET A 10 -4.29 -5.49 -6.37
C MET A 10 -3.33 -5.07 -7.50
N PRO A 11 -3.07 -5.97 -8.47
CA PRO A 11 -2.22 -5.63 -9.60
C PRO A 11 -2.89 -4.57 -10.48
N SER A 12 -2.15 -3.53 -10.83
CA SER A 12 -2.60 -2.54 -11.82
C SER A 12 -2.73 -3.19 -13.20
N THR A 13 -3.86 -2.96 -13.84
CA THR A 13 -4.15 -3.49 -15.19
C THR A 13 -4.19 -2.41 -16.25
N ALA A 14 -4.45 -1.16 -15.87
CA ALA A 14 -4.42 0.02 -16.72
C ALA A 14 -4.22 1.29 -15.89
N GLU A 15 -3.50 2.25 -16.47
CA GLU A 15 -3.19 3.54 -15.87
C GLU A 15 -3.28 4.67 -16.90
N PRO A 16 -4.47 4.92 -17.51
CA PRO A 16 -4.61 5.99 -18.49
C PRO A 16 -4.53 7.37 -17.83
N ASP A 17 -3.93 8.33 -18.55
CA ASP A 17 -4.02 9.75 -18.23
C ASP A 17 -5.48 10.21 -18.41
N VAL A 18 -6.01 10.86 -17.38
CA VAL A 18 -7.38 11.39 -17.34
C VAL A 18 -7.40 12.88 -16.98
N SER A 19 -6.28 13.57 -17.10
CA SER A 19 -6.12 14.97 -16.72
C SER A 19 -7.18 15.88 -17.35
N ASP A 20 -7.44 15.74 -18.64
CA ASP A 20 -8.46 16.53 -19.36
C ASP A 20 -9.89 16.25 -18.88
N LYS A 21 -10.14 15.03 -18.35
CA LYS A 21 -11.45 14.67 -17.77
C LYS A 21 -11.64 15.21 -16.36
N ILE A 22 -10.54 15.45 -15.65
CA ILE A 22 -10.54 16.02 -14.30
C ILE A 22 -10.52 17.55 -14.37
N ILE A 23 -9.58 18.12 -15.13
CA ILE A 23 -9.41 19.57 -15.30
C ILE A 23 -10.05 19.98 -16.63
N THR A 24 -11.35 19.93 -16.69
CA THR A 24 -12.11 20.40 -17.86
C THR A 24 -11.96 21.92 -18.01
N ALA A 25 -12.29 22.46 -19.19
CA ALA A 25 -12.24 23.90 -19.47
C ALA A 25 -13.04 24.74 -18.44
N ASP A 26 -14.13 24.21 -17.89
CA ASP A 26 -14.91 24.87 -16.86
C ASP A 26 -14.22 24.82 -15.49
N VAL A 27 -13.66 23.68 -15.12
CA VAL A 27 -12.89 23.51 -13.87
C VAL A 27 -11.65 24.39 -13.87
N ALA A 28 -11.00 24.57 -15.02
CA ALA A 28 -9.82 25.43 -15.17
C ALA A 28 -10.10 26.89 -14.82
N LYS A 29 -11.33 27.38 -14.99
CA LYS A 29 -11.77 28.74 -14.66
C LYS A 29 -12.08 28.93 -13.16
N LEU A 30 -12.27 27.86 -12.41
CA LEU A 30 -12.62 27.90 -11.00
C LEU A 30 -11.39 28.15 -10.12
N GLN A 31 -11.63 28.72 -8.93
CA GLN A 31 -10.60 28.97 -7.91
C GLN A 31 -11.04 28.50 -6.54
N GLY A 32 -10.08 28.34 -5.62
CA GLY A 32 -10.30 27.99 -4.23
C GLY A 32 -11.14 26.72 -4.06
N LYS A 33 -12.08 26.75 -3.12
CA LYS A 33 -12.93 25.61 -2.77
C LYS A 33 -13.75 25.08 -3.94
N ALA A 34 -14.32 25.97 -4.76
CA ALA A 34 -15.14 25.54 -5.91
C ALA A 34 -14.35 24.69 -6.92
N ARG A 35 -13.07 25.00 -7.12
CA ARG A 35 -12.18 24.21 -7.98
C ARG A 35 -11.93 22.83 -7.36
N ILE A 36 -11.64 22.78 -6.07
CA ILE A 36 -11.38 21.50 -5.35
C ILE A 36 -12.62 20.60 -5.42
N ASP A 37 -13.79 21.13 -5.09
CA ASP A 37 -15.06 20.39 -5.11
C ASP A 37 -15.37 19.83 -6.51
N ALA A 38 -15.09 20.60 -7.55
CA ALA A 38 -15.29 20.18 -8.96
C ALA A 38 -14.31 19.06 -9.36
N ILE A 39 -13.04 19.15 -8.96
CA ILE A 39 -12.02 18.13 -9.18
C ILE A 39 -12.45 16.82 -8.49
N GLU A 40 -12.81 16.87 -7.20
CA GLU A 40 -13.28 15.69 -6.46
C GLU A 40 -14.52 15.04 -7.09
N LYS A 41 -15.46 15.85 -7.56
CA LYS A 41 -16.65 15.36 -8.25
C LYS A 41 -16.29 14.59 -9.51
N ASN A 42 -15.36 15.12 -10.33
CA ASN A 42 -14.91 14.48 -11.54
C ASN A 42 -14.14 13.18 -11.25
N GLN A 43 -13.27 13.17 -10.21
CA GLN A 43 -12.59 11.97 -9.74
C GLN A 43 -13.58 10.88 -9.32
N LYS A 44 -14.55 11.21 -8.47
CA LYS A 44 -15.59 10.27 -8.00
C LYS A 44 -16.40 9.70 -9.17
N LYS A 45 -16.73 10.52 -10.17
CA LYS A 45 -17.43 10.08 -11.38
C LYS A 45 -16.63 9.04 -12.17
N LEU A 46 -15.34 9.29 -12.40
CA LEU A 46 -14.47 8.36 -13.14
C LEU A 46 -14.26 7.06 -12.38
N VAL A 47 -14.06 7.13 -11.06
CA VAL A 47 -13.95 5.93 -10.22
C VAL A 47 -15.23 5.10 -10.29
N ALA A 48 -16.39 5.73 -10.11
CA ALA A 48 -17.68 5.02 -10.16
C ALA A 48 -17.95 4.39 -11.53
N GLU A 49 -17.51 5.02 -12.62
CA GLU A 49 -17.61 4.46 -13.97
C GLU A 49 -16.70 3.25 -14.15
N CYS A 50 -15.45 3.35 -13.68
CA CYS A 50 -14.48 2.29 -13.77
C CYS A 50 -14.88 1.05 -12.94
N GLU A 51 -15.45 1.25 -11.75
CA GLU A 51 -15.85 0.18 -10.83
C GLU A 51 -17.18 -0.51 -11.20
N LYS A 52 -17.85 -0.10 -12.27
CA LYS A 52 -18.98 -0.86 -12.83
C LYS A 52 -18.54 -2.24 -13.31
N GLU A 53 -17.29 -2.39 -13.67
CA GLU A 53 -16.70 -3.69 -14.01
C GLU A 53 -16.39 -4.46 -12.73
N ALA A 54 -17.11 -5.55 -12.52
CA ALA A 54 -17.00 -6.35 -11.30
C ALA A 54 -15.58 -6.92 -11.11
N GLY A 55 -15.07 -6.88 -9.86
CA GLY A 55 -13.74 -7.39 -9.50
C GLY A 55 -12.62 -6.39 -9.68
N PHE A 56 -12.91 -5.17 -10.11
CA PHE A 56 -11.93 -4.09 -10.18
C PHE A 56 -12.13 -3.05 -9.08
N ARG A 57 -11.02 -2.43 -8.68
CA ARG A 57 -10.97 -1.24 -7.85
C ARG A 57 -10.24 -0.16 -8.63
N CYS A 58 -10.74 1.05 -8.49
CA CYS A 58 -10.22 2.18 -9.25
C CYS A 58 -9.93 3.36 -8.33
N THR A 59 -8.84 4.05 -8.60
CA THR A 59 -8.48 5.29 -7.93
C THR A 59 -7.99 6.30 -8.95
N VAL A 60 -8.23 7.58 -8.70
CA VAL A 60 -7.61 8.66 -9.48
C VAL A 60 -6.53 9.29 -8.62
N SER A 61 -5.29 9.20 -9.07
CA SER A 61 -4.12 9.77 -8.39
C SER A 61 -3.65 11.03 -9.10
N ALA A 62 -3.36 12.06 -8.30
CA ALA A 62 -2.78 13.32 -8.78
C ALA A 62 -1.26 13.26 -8.71
N TYR A 63 -0.60 13.68 -9.77
CA TYR A 63 0.85 13.78 -9.87
C TYR A 63 1.27 15.24 -10.08
N TYR A 64 2.52 15.54 -9.80
CA TYR A 64 3.13 16.88 -9.97
C TYR A 64 2.29 18.02 -9.36
N GLY A 65 1.79 17.78 -8.14
CA GLY A 65 0.98 18.78 -7.45
C GLY A 65 -0.40 19.04 -8.06
N GLY A 66 -0.94 18.09 -8.84
CA GLY A 66 -2.25 18.18 -9.47
C GLY A 66 -2.21 18.74 -10.91
N LEU A 67 -1.05 18.65 -11.56
CA LEU A 67 -0.91 18.95 -13.00
C LEU A 67 -1.38 17.77 -13.87
N GLU A 68 -1.20 16.55 -13.39
CA GLU A 68 -1.59 15.34 -14.08
C GLU A 68 -2.43 14.42 -13.19
N PHE A 69 -3.38 13.72 -13.79
CA PHE A 69 -4.25 12.76 -13.11
C PHE A 69 -4.29 11.45 -13.88
N TYR A 70 -4.06 10.36 -13.16
CA TYR A 70 -4.10 9.01 -13.73
C TYR A 70 -5.18 8.19 -13.06
N LEU A 71 -5.99 7.48 -13.86
CA LEU A 71 -6.96 6.51 -13.37
C LEU A 71 -6.27 5.15 -13.23
N ILE A 72 -6.01 4.74 -12.01
CA ILE A 72 -5.38 3.45 -11.71
C ILE A 72 -6.49 2.40 -11.57
N LYS A 73 -6.54 1.47 -12.51
CA LYS A 73 -7.47 0.33 -12.49
C LYS A 73 -6.74 -0.92 -12.02
N GLN A 74 -7.22 -1.52 -10.95
CA GLN A 74 -6.60 -2.67 -10.29
C GLN A 74 -7.57 -3.85 -10.20
N LEU A 75 -7.11 -5.06 -10.51
CA LEU A 75 -7.87 -6.29 -10.25
C LEU A 75 -7.79 -6.63 -8.76
N GLU A 76 -8.92 -6.74 -8.07
CA GLU A 76 -8.97 -7.08 -6.65
C GLU A 76 -8.94 -8.60 -6.44
N ILE A 77 -7.77 -9.19 -6.22
CA ILE A 77 -7.64 -10.62 -5.93
C ILE A 77 -7.76 -10.84 -4.43
N ARG A 78 -8.76 -11.63 -4.00
CA ARG A 78 -9.07 -11.88 -2.60
C ARG A 78 -8.55 -13.22 -2.07
N ASP A 79 -8.21 -14.16 -2.93
CA ASP A 79 -7.61 -15.43 -2.56
C ASP A 79 -6.08 -15.34 -2.64
N VAL A 80 -5.48 -14.89 -1.54
CA VAL A 80 -4.02 -14.75 -1.39
C VAL A 80 -3.54 -15.73 -0.33
N ARG A 81 -2.58 -16.61 -0.67
CA ARG A 81 -2.10 -17.69 0.20
C ARG A 81 -0.62 -17.52 0.50
N LEU A 82 -0.25 -17.74 1.74
CA LEU A 82 1.15 -17.77 2.16
C LEU A 82 1.82 -19.03 1.57
N VAL A 83 2.92 -18.83 0.87
CA VAL A 83 3.77 -19.90 0.35
C VAL A 83 4.92 -20.15 1.29
N HIS A 84 5.63 -19.11 1.72
CA HIS A 84 6.76 -19.19 2.62
C HIS A 84 6.98 -17.87 3.36
N ALA A 85 7.35 -17.98 4.62
CA ALA A 85 7.92 -16.89 5.41
C ALA A 85 9.00 -17.49 6.32
N PRO A 86 10.14 -16.85 6.53
CA PRO A 86 11.14 -17.32 7.46
C PRO A 86 10.63 -17.21 8.90
N PRO A 87 11.20 -18.00 9.84
CA PRO A 87 10.93 -17.84 11.26
C PRO A 87 11.32 -16.43 11.74
N ALA A 88 10.67 -15.95 12.80
CA ALA A 88 10.92 -14.61 13.36
C ALA A 88 12.39 -14.38 13.72
N GLY A 89 13.13 -15.41 14.17
CA GLY A 89 14.57 -15.33 14.46
C GLY A 89 15.44 -15.01 13.24
N VAL A 90 14.93 -15.24 12.02
CA VAL A 90 15.59 -14.85 10.76
C VAL A 90 15.01 -13.51 10.26
N GLY A 91 13.66 -13.39 10.27
CA GLY A 91 12.96 -12.20 9.76
C GLY A 91 13.20 -10.94 10.59
N LYS A 92 13.49 -11.09 11.89
CA LYS A 92 13.79 -10.00 12.83
C LYS A 92 15.19 -10.09 13.44
N PHE A 93 16.12 -10.72 12.73
CA PHE A 93 17.49 -10.84 13.21
C PHE A 93 18.11 -9.46 13.50
N GLY A 94 18.70 -9.32 14.68
CA GLY A 94 19.30 -8.06 15.15
C GLY A 94 18.31 -7.05 15.74
N GLY A 95 16.99 -7.26 15.59
CA GLY A 95 15.93 -6.41 16.14
C GLY A 95 16.09 -4.94 15.79
N ASP A 96 15.77 -4.06 16.74
CA ASP A 96 15.90 -2.60 16.56
C ASP A 96 17.35 -2.12 16.62
N THR A 97 18.24 -2.89 17.29
CA THR A 97 19.65 -2.55 17.43
C THR A 97 20.37 -2.50 16.09
N ASP A 98 20.08 -3.47 15.20
CA ASP A 98 20.71 -3.57 13.88
C ASP A 98 19.89 -2.87 12.78
N ASN A 99 18.78 -2.25 13.13
CA ASN A 99 17.98 -1.48 12.18
C ASN A 99 18.82 -0.30 11.65
N TRP A 100 18.85 -0.13 10.31
CA TRP A 100 19.73 0.85 9.64
C TRP A 100 21.24 0.61 9.76
N MET A 101 21.64 -0.52 10.32
CA MET A 101 23.06 -0.90 10.41
C MET A 101 23.53 -1.61 9.14
N TRP A 102 24.82 -1.51 8.87
CA TRP A 102 25.50 -2.26 7.83
C TRP A 102 26.68 -3.05 8.44
N PRO A 103 26.94 -4.29 8.04
CA PRO A 103 26.22 -5.11 7.05
C PRO A 103 24.88 -5.64 7.60
N ARG A 104 23.95 -5.97 6.68
CA ARG A 104 22.64 -6.46 7.02
C ARG A 104 22.57 -7.99 6.97
N HIS A 105 21.95 -8.57 8.00
CA HIS A 105 21.83 -10.03 8.16
C HIS A 105 20.36 -10.48 8.31
N THR A 106 19.42 -9.55 8.35
CA THR A 106 17.99 -9.84 8.50
C THR A 106 17.42 -10.43 7.21
N GLY A 107 16.72 -11.56 7.31
CA GLY A 107 16.00 -12.18 6.22
C GLY A 107 14.51 -11.86 6.28
N ASP A 108 14.14 -10.57 6.22
CA ASP A 108 12.74 -10.12 6.27
C ASP A 108 12.10 -10.18 4.89
N TYR A 109 11.59 -11.36 4.53
CA TYR A 109 10.92 -11.61 3.27
C TYR A 109 9.77 -12.60 3.43
N GLY A 110 8.85 -12.61 2.47
CA GLY A 110 7.79 -13.59 2.41
C GLY A 110 7.32 -13.80 0.98
N PHE A 111 6.83 -14.98 0.69
CA PHE A 111 6.24 -15.32 -0.60
C PHE A 111 4.75 -15.61 -0.43
N TYR A 112 3.95 -14.92 -1.22
CA TYR A 112 2.53 -15.12 -1.36
C TYR A 112 2.20 -15.57 -2.77
N ARG A 113 1.09 -16.30 -2.92
CA ARG A 113 0.55 -16.65 -4.22
C ARG A 113 -0.90 -16.20 -4.30
N ALA A 114 -1.23 -15.45 -5.35
CA ALA A 114 -2.57 -15.02 -5.66
C ALA A 114 -3.30 -16.07 -6.51
N TYR A 115 -4.58 -16.29 -6.23
CA TYR A 115 -5.44 -17.23 -6.92
C TYR A 115 -6.69 -16.53 -7.42
N VAL A 116 -7.18 -16.99 -8.56
CA VAL A 116 -8.39 -16.51 -9.25
C VAL A 116 -9.26 -17.70 -9.63
N SER A 117 -10.51 -17.45 -9.99
CA SER A 117 -11.37 -18.48 -10.56
C SER A 117 -10.80 -19.01 -11.89
N ARG A 118 -11.27 -20.16 -12.35
CA ARG A 118 -10.76 -20.82 -13.57
C ARG A 118 -10.90 -19.97 -14.83
N ASP A 119 -11.85 -19.02 -14.83
CA ASP A 119 -12.06 -18.03 -15.92
C ASP A 119 -11.21 -16.75 -15.72
N GLY A 120 -10.29 -16.73 -14.76
CA GLY A 120 -9.36 -15.62 -14.51
C GLY A 120 -9.93 -14.43 -13.75
N LYS A 121 -11.17 -14.54 -13.24
CA LYS A 121 -11.82 -13.46 -12.50
C LYS A 121 -11.48 -13.49 -11.03
N ALA A 122 -11.57 -12.33 -10.38
CA ALA A 122 -11.47 -12.22 -8.93
C ALA A 122 -12.50 -13.10 -8.23
N ALA A 123 -12.07 -13.90 -7.27
CA ALA A 123 -12.91 -14.81 -6.51
C ALA A 123 -12.49 -14.86 -5.05
N ASP A 124 -13.43 -15.22 -4.19
CA ASP A 124 -13.14 -15.58 -2.82
C ASP A 124 -12.41 -16.93 -2.75
N PHE A 125 -11.87 -17.27 -1.60
CA PHE A 125 -11.16 -18.52 -1.41
C PHE A 125 -12.00 -19.73 -1.86
N SER A 126 -11.41 -20.54 -2.74
CA SER A 126 -11.95 -21.85 -3.15
C SER A 126 -10.80 -22.81 -3.47
N LYS A 127 -11.00 -24.10 -3.19
CA LYS A 127 -10.03 -25.15 -3.58
C LYS A 127 -9.92 -25.29 -5.10
N ASP A 128 -10.95 -24.84 -5.83
CA ASP A 128 -11.00 -24.90 -7.29
C ASP A 128 -10.30 -23.73 -7.98
N ASN A 129 -9.91 -22.69 -7.22
CA ASN A 129 -9.19 -21.55 -7.76
C ASN A 129 -7.82 -21.97 -8.29
N VAL A 130 -7.40 -21.31 -9.36
CA VAL A 130 -6.11 -21.52 -10.02
C VAL A 130 -5.16 -20.36 -9.77
N PRO A 131 -3.83 -20.56 -9.82
CA PRO A 131 -2.87 -19.48 -9.67
C PRO A 131 -3.10 -18.37 -10.70
N TYR A 132 -3.09 -17.12 -10.24
CA TYR A 132 -3.15 -15.96 -11.11
C TYR A 132 -1.94 -15.94 -12.04
N GLN A 133 -2.17 -15.69 -13.33
CA GLN A 133 -1.14 -15.60 -14.36
C GLN A 133 -0.97 -14.11 -14.74
N PRO A 134 0.07 -13.41 -14.23
CA PRO A 134 0.33 -12.03 -14.60
C PRO A 134 0.81 -11.92 -16.05
N LYS A 135 0.50 -10.80 -16.72
CA LYS A 135 0.99 -10.52 -18.08
C LYS A 135 2.51 -10.39 -18.14
N HIS A 136 3.11 -9.88 -17.08
CA HIS A 136 4.54 -9.67 -16.94
C HIS A 136 5.07 -10.33 -15.68
N VAL A 137 6.20 -10.99 -15.81
CA VAL A 137 6.89 -11.66 -14.69
C VAL A 137 8.32 -11.16 -14.67
N LEU A 138 8.77 -10.70 -13.51
CA LEU A 138 10.17 -10.34 -13.28
C LEU A 138 11.04 -11.61 -13.32
N LYS A 139 12.14 -11.53 -14.02
CA LYS A 139 13.12 -12.62 -14.10
C LYS A 139 14.16 -12.44 -12.99
N LEU A 140 14.50 -13.53 -12.31
CA LEU A 140 15.63 -13.52 -11.39
C LEU A 140 16.94 -13.43 -12.19
N ALA A 141 17.81 -12.50 -11.79
CA ALA A 141 19.16 -12.43 -12.33
C ALA A 141 19.94 -13.69 -11.91
N LYS A 142 20.68 -14.29 -12.83
CA LYS A 142 21.53 -15.44 -12.54
C LYS A 142 22.90 -15.01 -12.02
N ASP A 143 23.36 -13.85 -12.51
CA ASP A 143 24.65 -13.27 -12.13
C ASP A 143 24.46 -12.19 -11.07
N GLY A 144 25.43 -12.01 -10.19
CA GLY A 144 25.45 -10.93 -9.21
C GLY A 144 25.63 -9.57 -9.87
N LEU A 145 25.35 -8.51 -9.08
CA LEU A 145 25.57 -7.13 -9.51
C LEU A 145 27.07 -6.79 -9.53
N LYS A 146 27.45 -5.91 -10.45
CA LYS A 146 28.80 -5.34 -10.57
C LYS A 146 28.76 -3.85 -10.26
N GLU A 147 29.90 -3.30 -9.90
CA GLU A 147 30.05 -1.86 -9.74
C GLU A 147 29.70 -1.13 -11.04
N GLY A 148 28.84 -0.09 -10.93
CA GLY A 148 28.34 0.67 -12.06
C GLY A 148 27.06 0.14 -12.70
N ASP A 149 26.55 -1.02 -12.28
CA ASP A 149 25.26 -1.52 -12.76
C ASP A 149 24.10 -0.61 -12.31
N PHE A 150 23.12 -0.42 -13.19
CA PHE A 150 21.88 0.24 -12.81
C PHE A 150 21.07 -0.66 -11.90
N VAL A 151 20.65 -0.12 -10.77
CA VAL A 151 19.78 -0.81 -9.80
C VAL A 151 18.56 0.05 -9.45
N MET A 152 17.43 -0.60 -9.21
CA MET A 152 16.19 0.06 -8.82
C MET A 152 15.45 -0.78 -7.80
N ALA A 153 14.98 -0.14 -6.70
CA ALA A 153 14.05 -0.75 -5.76
C ALA A 153 12.62 -0.41 -6.16
N LEU A 154 11.79 -1.44 -6.34
CA LEU A 154 10.36 -1.30 -6.60
C LEU A 154 9.58 -1.60 -5.31
N GLY A 155 8.58 -0.80 -5.01
CA GLY A 155 7.74 -1.02 -3.85
C GLY A 155 6.84 0.16 -3.53
N TYR A 156 6.15 0.05 -2.40
CA TYR A 156 5.27 1.08 -1.85
C TYR A 156 5.88 1.64 -0.57
N PRO A 157 6.88 2.54 -0.68
CA PRO A 157 7.50 3.12 0.49
C PRO A 157 6.50 3.93 1.30
N GLY A 158 6.76 4.08 2.59
CA GLY A 158 6.02 5.00 3.42
C GLY A 158 6.27 6.47 3.02
N ARG A 159 6.13 7.38 3.95
CA ARG A 159 6.30 8.80 3.70
C ARG A 159 7.64 9.30 4.22
N THR A 160 8.42 9.97 3.38
CA THR A 160 9.62 10.73 3.76
C THR A 160 9.43 12.22 3.44
N ASN A 161 9.98 13.08 4.30
CA ASN A 161 10.02 14.52 4.09
C ASN A 161 11.47 14.96 4.18
N ARG A 162 12.08 15.29 3.05
CA ARG A 162 13.50 15.68 3.00
C ARG A 162 13.71 17.18 3.20
N HIS A 163 12.71 17.97 2.83
CA HIS A 163 12.73 19.42 2.94
C HIS A 163 11.46 19.91 3.62
N ARG A 164 11.62 20.63 4.72
CA ARG A 164 10.52 21.20 5.48
C ARG A 164 10.84 22.64 5.87
N LEU A 165 9.81 23.44 5.99
CA LEU A 165 9.93 24.78 6.56
C LEU A 165 10.26 24.72 8.07
N PRO A 166 10.98 25.68 8.65
CA PRO A 166 11.25 25.71 10.09
C PRO A 166 9.98 25.64 10.94
N SER A 167 8.88 26.27 10.51
CA SER A 167 7.59 26.24 11.19
C SER A 167 6.96 24.84 11.20
N GLU A 168 7.13 24.04 10.15
CA GLU A 168 6.64 22.65 10.11
C GLU A 168 7.47 21.75 11.03
N VAL A 169 8.77 22.01 11.14
CA VAL A 169 9.63 21.29 12.07
C VAL A 169 9.24 21.62 13.51
N ALA A 170 9.11 22.92 13.85
CA ALA A 170 8.67 23.36 15.16
C ALA A 170 7.32 22.74 15.55
N PHE A 171 6.31 22.83 14.68
CA PHE A 171 5.01 22.20 14.93
C PHE A 171 5.12 20.69 15.20
N THR A 172 6.02 20.00 14.46
CA THR A 172 6.22 18.57 14.64
C THR A 172 6.78 18.22 16.01
N PHE A 173 7.80 18.95 16.48
CA PHE A 173 8.47 18.67 17.74
C PHE A 173 7.75 19.25 18.95
N ASP A 174 7.17 20.42 18.84
CA ASP A 174 6.58 21.13 19.97
C ASP A 174 5.15 20.67 20.26
N TRP A 175 4.44 20.18 19.26
CA TRP A 175 3.04 19.79 19.42
C TRP A 175 2.75 18.35 18.97
N ASN A 176 3.07 17.99 17.71
CA ASN A 176 2.61 16.73 17.12
C ASN A 176 3.19 15.50 17.82
N TYR A 177 4.50 15.46 18.05
CA TYR A 177 5.12 14.34 18.74
C TYR A 177 4.69 14.22 20.21
N PRO A 178 4.67 15.29 21.03
CA PRO A 178 4.12 15.20 22.39
C PRO A 178 2.67 14.72 22.44
N ALA A 179 1.81 15.24 21.56
CA ALA A 179 0.42 14.81 21.48
C ALA A 179 0.29 13.32 21.09
N PHE A 180 1.08 12.87 20.11
CA PHE A 180 1.12 11.47 19.68
C PHE A 180 1.61 10.53 20.78
N VAL A 181 2.69 10.88 21.48
CA VAL A 181 3.24 10.10 22.59
C VAL A 181 2.22 9.96 23.72
N LYS A 182 1.54 11.06 24.07
CA LYS A 182 0.49 11.05 25.09
C LYS A 182 -0.68 10.12 24.68
N ALA A 183 -1.23 10.30 23.49
CA ALA A 183 -2.35 9.50 22.99
C ALA A 183 -1.98 8.00 22.87
N SER A 184 -0.75 7.71 22.41
CA SER A 184 -0.25 6.34 22.32
C SER A 184 -0.09 5.71 23.71
N GLY A 185 0.42 6.46 24.68
CA GLY A 185 0.53 6.01 26.07
C GLY A 185 -0.81 5.68 26.70
N GLU A 186 -1.83 6.52 26.48
CA GLU A 186 -3.20 6.28 26.91
C GLU A 186 -3.79 5.01 26.27
N THR A 187 -3.57 4.83 24.96
CA THR A 187 -4.00 3.64 24.22
C THR A 187 -3.34 2.38 24.76
N LEU A 188 -2.03 2.39 24.98
CA LEU A 188 -1.28 1.27 25.56
C LEU A 188 -1.75 0.92 26.98
N ALA A 189 -2.05 1.93 27.79
CA ALA A 189 -2.60 1.72 29.13
C ALA A 189 -3.99 1.05 29.09
N ILE A 190 -4.84 1.43 28.14
CA ILE A 190 -6.15 0.77 27.91
C ILE A 190 -5.94 -0.68 27.49
N ILE A 191 -5.08 -0.93 26.51
CA ILE A 191 -4.78 -2.29 26.04
C ILE A 191 -4.24 -3.14 27.20
N ALA A 192 -3.26 -2.65 27.96
CA ALA A 192 -2.72 -3.36 29.10
C ALA A 192 -3.77 -3.71 30.15
N ARG A 193 -4.71 -2.80 30.42
CA ARG A 193 -5.82 -3.05 31.34
C ARG A 193 -6.77 -4.12 30.81
N GLU A 194 -7.20 -4.02 29.55
CA GLU A 194 -8.19 -4.92 28.94
C GLU A 194 -7.60 -6.33 28.65
N THR A 195 -6.30 -6.43 28.47
CA THR A 195 -5.62 -7.71 28.22
C THR A 195 -5.31 -8.49 29.49
N LYS A 196 -5.29 -7.83 30.66
CA LYS A 196 -4.89 -8.43 31.95
C LYS A 196 -5.68 -9.69 32.30
N ASP A 197 -7.00 -9.66 32.10
CA ASP A 197 -7.91 -10.72 32.48
C ASP A 197 -8.65 -11.36 31.28
N ASN A 198 -8.30 -10.97 30.06
CA ASN A 198 -8.94 -11.45 28.82
C ASN A 198 -7.91 -12.01 27.84
N LYS A 199 -7.76 -13.34 27.85
CA LYS A 199 -6.80 -14.03 26.99
C LYS A 199 -7.08 -13.85 25.48
N ASP A 200 -8.35 -13.76 25.10
CA ASP A 200 -8.73 -13.60 23.69
C ASP A 200 -8.34 -12.21 23.16
N VAL A 201 -8.40 -11.21 24.01
CA VAL A 201 -7.91 -9.86 23.69
C VAL A 201 -6.37 -9.85 23.69
N ALA A 202 -5.74 -10.48 24.69
CA ALA A 202 -4.27 -10.54 24.78
C ALA A 202 -3.60 -11.23 23.58
N LEU A 203 -4.30 -12.13 22.91
CA LEU A 203 -3.79 -12.80 21.69
C LEU A 203 -3.84 -11.90 20.44
N LYS A 204 -4.58 -10.79 20.47
CA LYS A 204 -4.75 -9.87 19.33
C LYS A 204 -3.80 -8.68 19.37
N TYR A 205 -3.22 -8.39 20.52
CA TYR A 205 -2.32 -7.26 20.81
C TYR A 205 -1.02 -7.71 21.45
#